data_2ada6fc6bdd5dca639f55071e484ce1b
#
_entry.id   2ada6fc6bdd5dca639f55071e484ce1b
#
_cell.length_a   1.000
_cell.length_b   1.000
_cell.length_c   1.000
_cell.angle_alpha   90.00
_cell.angle_beta   90.00
_cell.angle_gamma   90.00
#
_symmetry.space_group_name_H-M   'P 1'
#
loop_
_entity.id
_entity.type
_entity.pdbx_description
1 polymer ?
#
loop_
_entity_poly.entity_id
_entity_poly.type
_entity_poly.pdbx_seq_one_letter_code
_entity_poly.pdbx_strand_id
1 'polypeptide(L)'
;MIQAVAKDANAIGYGGIAYGEGVKHIKVSKSDGGEAIEPSEETVLSGKYPISRFLYCYVSPSKDAGAVADYINWCLSDAGQSVVKDVGYFPLPKNMR
;
A
#
# COMPACT_ATOMS: atom_id res chain seq x y z
N MET A 1 -11.68 9.89 9.05
CA MET A 1 -12.43 8.75 8.49
C MET A 1 -12.39 7.52 9.41
N ILE A 2 -11.24 6.97 9.73
CA ILE A 2 -11.11 5.73 10.54
C ILE A 2 -11.85 5.80 11.89
N GLN A 3 -11.71 6.90 12.61
CA GLN A 3 -12.42 7.08 13.88
C GLN A 3 -13.93 7.12 13.72
N ALA A 4 -14.45 7.67 12.64
CA ALA A 4 -15.88 7.68 12.35
C ALA A 4 -16.41 6.27 12.07
N VAL A 5 -15.68 5.48 11.28
CA VAL A 5 -16.01 4.07 11.02
C VAL A 5 -15.95 3.22 12.29
N ALA A 6 -14.93 3.44 13.14
CA ALA A 6 -14.77 2.70 14.39
C ALA A 6 -15.92 2.95 15.41
N LYS A 7 -16.57 4.09 15.32
CA LYS A 7 -17.67 4.48 16.22
C LYS A 7 -19.06 4.14 15.70
N ASP A 8 -19.19 3.75 14.45
CA ASP A 8 -20.49 3.48 13.81
C ASP A 8 -20.50 2.07 13.22
N ALA A 9 -21.28 1.18 13.79
CA ALA A 9 -21.41 -0.21 13.35
C ALA A 9 -21.98 -0.37 11.94
N ASN A 10 -22.63 0.67 11.41
CA ASN A 10 -23.20 0.69 10.06
C ASN A 10 -22.33 1.44 9.04
N ALA A 11 -21.18 1.96 9.46
CA ALA A 11 -20.29 2.70 8.59
C ALA A 11 -19.35 1.77 7.82
N ILE A 12 -19.03 2.17 6.60
CA ILE A 12 -17.98 1.61 5.78
C ILE A 12 -17.09 2.74 5.28
N GLY A 13 -15.78 2.48 5.18
CA GLY A 13 -14.83 3.46 4.68
C GLY A 13 -13.77 2.80 3.79
N TYR A 14 -12.97 3.61 3.14
CA TYR A 14 -11.82 3.16 2.36
C TYR A 14 -10.62 4.08 2.59
N GLY A 15 -9.43 3.54 2.41
CA GLY A 15 -8.20 4.29 2.60
C GLY A 15 -6.96 3.43 2.40
N GLY A 16 -5.78 4.02 2.59
CA GLY A 16 -4.52 3.29 2.56
C GLY A 16 -4.44 2.29 3.70
N ILE A 17 -3.85 1.13 3.45
CA ILE A 17 -3.74 0.04 4.44
C ILE A 17 -3.00 0.48 5.72
N ALA A 18 -2.05 1.41 5.61
CA ALA A 18 -1.31 1.95 6.74
C ALA A 18 -2.19 2.65 7.79
N TYR A 19 -3.38 3.08 7.41
CA TYR A 19 -4.32 3.80 8.27
C TYR A 19 -5.46 2.94 8.79
N GLY A 20 -5.43 1.63 8.56
CA GLY A 20 -6.53 0.70 8.89
C GLY A 20 -6.52 0.17 10.33
N GLU A 21 -5.69 0.68 11.22
CA GLU A 21 -5.66 0.25 12.61
C GLU A 21 -6.95 0.68 13.35
N GLY A 22 -7.49 -0.23 14.14
CA GLY A 22 -8.70 0.01 14.94
C GLY A 22 -10.02 -0.23 14.22
N VAL A 23 -10.00 -0.70 12.98
CA VAL A 23 -11.18 -1.10 12.21
C VAL A 23 -11.01 -2.49 11.59
N LYS A 24 -12.13 -3.12 11.26
CA LYS A 24 -12.11 -4.42 10.57
C LYS A 24 -11.86 -4.22 9.09
N HIS A 25 -10.86 -4.92 8.55
CA HIS A 25 -10.63 -5.00 7.12
C HIS A 25 -11.60 -6.01 6.50
N ILE A 26 -12.29 -5.62 5.46
CA ILE A 26 -13.19 -6.51 4.73
C ILE A 26 -12.46 -7.17 3.56
N LYS A 27 -12.83 -8.42 3.29
CA LYS A 27 -12.36 -9.13 2.10
C LYS A 27 -13.06 -8.61 0.85
N VAL A 28 -12.35 -8.56 -0.26
CA VAL A 28 -12.87 -8.05 -1.53
C VAL A 28 -12.74 -9.11 -2.63
N SER A 29 -13.80 -9.28 -3.40
CA SER A 29 -13.84 -10.15 -4.57
C SER A 29 -13.81 -9.33 -5.88
N LYS A 30 -13.21 -9.88 -6.93
CA LYS A 30 -13.21 -9.27 -8.28
C LYS A 30 -14.58 -9.31 -8.96
N SER A 31 -15.41 -10.26 -8.59
CA SER A 31 -16.71 -10.48 -9.21
C SER A 31 -17.72 -10.97 -8.20
N ASP A 32 -19.00 -10.81 -8.52
CA ASP A 32 -20.07 -11.39 -7.72
C ASP A 32 -19.96 -12.92 -7.69
N GLY A 33 -20.04 -13.50 -6.49
CA GLY A 33 -19.85 -14.93 -6.26
C GLY A 33 -18.41 -15.44 -6.36
N GLY A 34 -17.42 -14.55 -6.61
CA GLY A 34 -16.01 -14.89 -6.62
C GLY A 34 -15.42 -15.03 -5.22
N GLU A 35 -14.19 -15.54 -5.14
CA GLU A 35 -13.44 -15.63 -3.88
C GLU A 35 -13.14 -14.24 -3.34
N ALA A 36 -13.51 -13.99 -2.07
CA ALA A 36 -13.18 -12.76 -1.37
C ALA A 36 -11.76 -12.85 -0.76
N ILE A 37 -10.91 -11.92 -1.14
CA ILE A 37 -9.49 -11.88 -0.79
C ILE A 37 -9.25 -10.86 0.33
N GLU A 38 -8.51 -11.27 1.34
CA GLU A 38 -8.08 -10.41 2.44
C GLU A 38 -6.91 -9.52 2.02
N PRO A 39 -6.87 -8.24 2.43
CA PRO A 39 -5.73 -7.37 2.18
C PRO A 39 -4.55 -7.75 3.10
N SER A 40 -3.59 -8.50 2.56
CA SER A 40 -2.34 -8.88 3.22
C SER A 40 -1.15 -8.57 2.31
N GLU A 41 0.06 -8.56 2.88
CA GLU A 41 1.28 -8.38 2.09
C GLU A 41 1.36 -9.41 0.96
N GLU A 42 1.09 -10.68 1.26
CA GLU A 42 1.12 -11.76 0.27
C GLU A 42 0.08 -11.55 -0.86
N THR A 43 -1.17 -11.25 -0.50
CA THR A 43 -2.24 -11.12 -1.49
C THR A 43 -2.12 -9.84 -2.34
N VAL A 44 -1.57 -8.78 -1.77
CA VAL A 44 -1.29 -7.53 -2.48
C VAL A 44 -0.12 -7.70 -3.44
N LEU A 45 1.02 -8.23 -2.95
CA LEU A 45 2.22 -8.39 -3.78
C LEU A 45 2.05 -9.45 -4.89
N SER A 46 1.23 -10.47 -4.67
CA SER A 46 0.90 -11.47 -5.69
C SER A 46 -0.16 -11.00 -6.70
N GLY A 47 -0.74 -9.81 -6.51
CA GLY A 47 -1.79 -9.27 -7.36
C GLY A 47 -3.16 -9.95 -7.20
N LYS A 48 -3.34 -10.78 -6.18
CA LYS A 48 -4.63 -11.44 -5.89
C LYS A 48 -5.65 -10.45 -5.32
N TYR A 49 -5.22 -9.50 -4.48
CA TYR A 49 -6.11 -8.49 -3.91
C TYR A 49 -6.53 -7.47 -4.98
N PRO A 50 -7.86 -7.29 -5.24
CA PRO A 50 -8.32 -6.61 -6.45
C PRO A 50 -8.07 -5.10 -6.49
N ILE A 51 -7.99 -4.45 -5.35
CA ILE A 51 -7.92 -2.98 -5.25
C ILE A 51 -6.59 -2.49 -4.67
N SER A 52 -5.51 -3.07 -5.11
CA SER A 52 -4.16 -2.63 -4.76
C SER A 52 -3.55 -1.75 -5.85
N ARG A 53 -2.67 -0.87 -5.46
CA ARG A 53 -1.87 -0.05 -6.39
C ARG A 53 -0.53 0.31 -5.76
N PHE A 54 0.42 0.66 -6.59
CA PHE A 54 1.69 1.22 -6.15
C PHE A 54 1.51 2.66 -5.63
N LEU A 55 2.37 3.05 -4.72
CA LEU A 55 2.64 4.46 -4.44
C LEU A 55 3.66 4.95 -5.45
N TYR A 56 3.37 6.06 -6.10
CA TYR A 56 4.21 6.60 -7.16
C TYR A 56 4.92 7.86 -6.70
N CYS A 57 6.17 8.00 -7.13
CA CYS A 57 6.92 9.24 -7.05
C CYS A 57 7.24 9.71 -8.46
N TYR A 58 6.87 10.95 -8.78
CA TYR A 58 7.08 11.52 -10.12
C TYR A 58 8.26 12.50 -10.08
N VAL A 59 9.20 12.31 -10.99
CA VAL A 59 10.38 13.15 -11.15
C VAL A 59 10.42 13.67 -12.59
N SER A 60 10.69 14.97 -12.75
CA SER A 60 10.93 15.52 -14.08
C SER A 60 12.23 14.94 -14.66
N PRO A 61 12.25 14.50 -15.94
CA PRO A 61 13.46 13.92 -16.54
C PRO A 61 14.69 14.82 -16.43
N SER A 62 14.49 16.14 -16.50
CA SER A 62 15.58 17.14 -16.36
C SER A 62 16.11 17.28 -14.93
N LYS A 63 15.43 16.71 -13.92
CA LYS A 63 15.78 16.74 -12.50
C LYS A 63 16.19 15.38 -11.95
N ASP A 64 16.15 14.33 -12.76
CA ASP A 64 16.52 12.97 -12.37
C ASP A 64 18.05 12.82 -12.34
N ALA A 65 18.68 13.56 -11.44
CA ALA A 65 20.12 13.54 -11.22
C ALA A 65 20.47 14.05 -9.82
N GLY A 66 21.70 13.81 -9.37
CA GLY A 66 22.23 14.31 -8.10
C GLY A 66 21.37 13.86 -6.90
N ALA A 67 21.12 14.75 -5.97
CA ALA A 67 20.41 14.47 -4.73
C ALA A 67 18.99 13.91 -4.93
N VAL A 68 18.32 14.26 -6.01
CA VAL A 68 16.99 13.72 -6.32
C VAL A 68 17.09 12.24 -6.69
N ALA A 69 18.00 11.89 -7.59
CA ALA A 69 18.26 10.50 -7.98
C ALA A 69 18.75 9.67 -6.78
N ASP A 70 19.63 10.23 -5.96
CA ASP A 70 20.13 9.58 -4.74
C ASP A 70 19.00 9.27 -3.75
N TYR A 71 18.07 10.21 -3.55
CA TYR A 71 16.91 10.01 -2.70
C TYR A 71 15.98 8.90 -3.23
N ILE A 72 15.68 8.90 -4.52
CA ILE A 72 14.83 7.87 -5.13
C ILE A 72 15.50 6.49 -5.00
N ASN A 73 16.80 6.41 -5.28
CA ASN A 73 17.56 5.16 -5.14
C ASN A 73 17.56 4.67 -3.68
N TRP A 74 17.69 5.59 -2.73
CA TRP A 74 17.60 5.25 -1.31
C TRP A 74 16.20 4.72 -0.95
N CYS A 75 15.12 5.35 -1.45
CA CYS A 75 13.75 4.87 -1.21
C CYS A 75 13.56 3.42 -1.68
N LEU A 76 14.21 3.03 -2.79
CA LEU A 76 14.14 1.68 -3.34
C LEU A 76 15.14 0.71 -2.69
N SER A 77 16.05 1.18 -1.85
CA SER A 77 16.99 0.34 -1.11
C SER A 77 16.32 -0.46 0.01
N ASP A 78 17.01 -1.42 0.56
CA ASP A 78 16.52 -2.19 1.71
C ASP A 78 16.24 -1.29 2.93
N ALA A 79 17.06 -0.26 3.15
CA ALA A 79 16.85 0.73 4.21
C ALA A 79 15.57 1.54 3.99
N GLY A 80 15.37 2.08 2.79
CA GLY A 80 14.16 2.81 2.44
C GLY A 80 12.91 1.95 2.53
N GLN A 81 12.97 0.72 2.06
CA GLN A 81 11.84 -0.22 2.13
C GLN A 81 11.54 -0.71 3.55
N SER A 82 12.53 -0.72 4.45
CA SER A 82 12.28 -0.93 5.88
C SER A 82 11.42 0.19 6.47
N VAL A 83 11.71 1.45 6.12
CA VAL A 83 10.88 2.59 6.54
C VAL A 83 9.47 2.49 5.97
N VAL A 84 9.30 2.06 4.73
CA VAL A 84 7.97 1.81 4.12
C VAL A 84 7.16 0.84 4.97
N LYS A 85 7.79 -0.25 5.42
CA LYS A 85 7.16 -1.23 6.30
C LYS A 85 6.83 -0.65 7.68
N ASP A 86 7.74 0.11 8.27
CA ASP A 86 7.55 0.71 9.60
C ASP A 86 6.39 1.70 9.64
N VAL A 87 6.10 2.38 8.55
CA VAL A 87 4.93 3.26 8.44
C VAL A 87 3.64 2.54 8.05
N GLY A 88 3.68 1.22 7.88
CA GLY A 88 2.51 0.37 7.70
C GLY A 88 2.14 0.04 6.26
N TYR A 89 2.95 0.42 5.28
CA TYR A 89 2.78 -0.01 3.89
C TYR A 89 3.55 -1.30 3.58
N PHE A 90 3.22 -1.94 2.49
CA PHE A 90 3.92 -3.15 2.05
C PHE A 90 5.15 -2.79 1.22
N PRO A 91 6.34 -3.26 1.60
CA PRO A 91 7.56 -2.96 0.87
C PRO A 91 7.58 -3.66 -0.49
N LEU A 92 8.24 -3.04 -1.47
CA LEU A 92 8.48 -3.66 -2.77
C LEU A 92 9.46 -4.83 -2.65
N PRO A 93 9.15 -5.98 -3.24
CA PRO A 93 10.12 -7.06 -3.37
C PRO A 93 11.34 -6.63 -4.21
N LYS A 94 12.49 -7.24 -3.95
CA LYS A 94 13.76 -6.86 -4.63
C LYS A 94 13.70 -6.91 -6.15
N ASN A 95 12.91 -7.82 -6.70
CA ASN A 95 12.72 -7.96 -8.15
C ASN A 95 11.82 -6.88 -8.79
N MET A 96 11.23 -6.03 -7.98
CA MET A 96 10.36 -4.92 -8.44
C MET A 96 10.97 -3.53 -8.21
N ARG A 97 12.20 -3.49 -7.72
CA ARG A 97 12.89 -2.24 -7.39
C ARG A 97 13.80 -1.74 -8.50
#